data_ebd4bf47eb747705a8cb588af8013184
#
_entry.id   ebd4bf47eb747705a8cb588af8013184
#
_cell.length_a   1.000
_cell.length_b   1.000
_cell.length_c   1.000
_cell.angle_alpha   90.00
_cell.angle_beta   90.00
_cell.angle_gamma   90.00
#
_symmetry.space_group_name_H-M   'P 1'
#
loop_
_entity.id
_entity.type
_entity.pdbx_description
1 polymer ?
#
loop_
_entity_poly.entity_id
_entity_poly.type
_entity_poly.pdbx_seq_one_letter_code
_entity_poly.pdbx_strand_id
1 'polypeptide(L)'
;TFLIVLWVAASFTGHWATEENPYRSYALQACAWLNGRLDLGKDYPWLELAIYEGKYYVSFPPFPSLVLLPFAAVLGTNTPDHWISLGFSIIGIIYAIRLYRAITGTYEMAEQYVLFLFLGNGYLFIALQGGWVWYMAQTMCFTFSLMSLFYAANKHIGRAFAFLACAFGCRPMVVAYIPLILMLGTEKASVKTWIRKGYRLIPACMIIGFYLMLNAARFDNPFEFGHTHLPEFVRSTEGQFSLNYATKNFNQLFRLPKAGGEHGMLIYDTYDCMAFWLIDPIIVSFMVTWLYALTRKRKACGLNLIIVPATICVHLMIVCCHKTMGGYQFGNRYIVDMLPFVFYGLITYKQGAGKAEWLNNPLFALGFSINLIGTVSTYNHWI
;
A
#
# COMPACT_ATOMS: atom_id res chain seq x y z
N THR A 1 -21.27 0.20 -4.45
CA THR A 1 -20.78 1.59 -4.31
C THR A 1 -19.39 1.76 -4.92
N PHE A 2 -18.34 1.02 -4.46
CA PHE A 2 -16.95 1.22 -4.91
C PHE A 2 -16.79 1.16 -6.45
N LEU A 3 -17.30 0.10 -7.10
CA LEU A 3 -17.25 -0.04 -8.56
C LEU A 3 -17.99 1.07 -9.32
N ILE A 4 -19.10 1.56 -8.77
CA ILE A 4 -19.85 2.67 -9.35
C ILE A 4 -19.02 3.95 -9.30
N VAL A 5 -18.35 4.22 -8.18
CA VAL A 5 -17.48 5.41 -8.04
C VAL A 5 -16.30 5.32 -9.02
N LEU A 6 -15.64 4.17 -9.14
CA LEU A 6 -14.56 3.99 -10.12
C LEU A 6 -15.08 4.17 -11.56
N TRP A 7 -16.24 3.62 -11.88
CA TRP A 7 -16.86 3.79 -13.20
C TRP A 7 -17.16 5.27 -13.50
N VAL A 8 -17.71 6.00 -12.54
CA VAL A 8 -17.97 7.45 -12.68
C VAL A 8 -16.66 8.21 -12.85
N ALA A 9 -15.65 7.95 -12.02
CA ALA A 9 -14.33 8.58 -12.14
C ALA A 9 -13.68 8.29 -13.50
N ALA A 10 -13.73 7.04 -13.97
CA ALA A 10 -13.25 6.63 -15.29
C ALA A 10 -13.97 7.38 -16.42
N SER A 11 -15.29 7.61 -16.29
CA SER A 11 -16.07 8.37 -17.29
C SER A 11 -15.62 9.83 -17.39
N PHE A 12 -15.15 10.45 -16.30
CA PHE A 12 -14.65 11.81 -16.30
C PHE A 12 -13.17 11.92 -16.74
N THR A 13 -12.39 10.88 -16.56
CA THR A 13 -10.95 10.90 -16.88
C THR A 13 -10.64 10.26 -18.24
N GLY A 14 -11.58 9.53 -18.82
CA GLY A 14 -11.34 8.71 -20.00
C GLY A 14 -10.50 7.46 -19.75
N HIS A 15 -10.03 7.22 -18.53
CA HIS A 15 -9.16 6.08 -18.18
C HIS A 15 -9.98 4.87 -17.73
N TRP A 16 -10.04 3.86 -18.61
CA TRP A 16 -10.79 2.63 -18.37
C TRP A 16 -9.88 1.42 -18.16
N ALA A 17 -10.35 0.45 -17.39
CA ALA A 17 -9.65 -0.81 -17.19
C ALA A 17 -9.44 -1.63 -18.50
N THR A 18 -10.08 -1.22 -19.58
CA THR A 18 -9.95 -1.81 -20.92
C THR A 18 -8.84 -1.19 -21.75
N GLU A 19 -8.25 -0.07 -21.30
CA GLU A 19 -7.17 0.59 -22.03
C GLU A 19 -5.86 -0.19 -21.95
N GLU A 20 -5.02 0.04 -22.95
CA GLU A 20 -3.68 -0.52 -22.94
C GLU A 20 -2.84 0.11 -21.80
N ASN A 21 -2.19 -0.76 -21.02
CA ASN A 21 -1.30 -0.32 -19.94
C ASN A 21 0.11 -0.05 -20.49
N PRO A 22 0.57 1.21 -20.62
CA PRO A 22 1.94 1.50 -21.08
C PRO A 22 2.99 1.08 -20.05
N TYR A 23 2.65 1.05 -18.75
CA TYR A 23 3.56 0.76 -17.62
C TYR A 23 3.43 -0.67 -17.11
N ARG A 24 3.37 -1.65 -18.04
CA ARG A 24 3.16 -3.10 -17.78
C ARG A 24 4.43 -3.86 -17.37
N SER A 25 5.33 -3.25 -16.58
CA SER A 25 6.62 -3.84 -16.20
C SER A 25 6.50 -5.25 -15.62
N TYR A 26 5.47 -5.51 -14.79
CA TYR A 26 5.28 -6.82 -14.18
C TYR A 26 4.87 -7.91 -15.17
N ALA A 27 4.04 -7.59 -16.16
CA ALA A 27 3.69 -8.53 -17.24
C ALA A 27 4.89 -8.85 -18.12
N LEU A 28 5.70 -7.83 -18.47
CA LEU A 28 6.96 -8.02 -19.20
C LEU A 28 7.94 -8.89 -18.43
N GLN A 29 8.08 -8.68 -17.12
CA GLN A 29 8.94 -9.51 -16.26
C GLN A 29 8.43 -10.95 -16.17
N ALA A 30 7.12 -11.15 -16.02
CA ALA A 30 6.52 -12.50 -16.02
C ALA A 30 6.79 -13.23 -17.34
N CYS A 31 6.61 -12.56 -18.48
CA CYS A 31 6.94 -13.11 -19.79
C CYS A 31 8.43 -13.43 -19.95
N ALA A 32 9.33 -12.58 -19.44
CA ALA A 32 10.76 -12.85 -19.45
C ALA A 32 11.11 -14.11 -18.67
N TRP A 33 10.53 -14.29 -17.48
CA TRP A 33 10.73 -15.49 -16.65
C TRP A 33 10.24 -16.77 -17.32
N LEU A 34 9.07 -16.71 -17.99
CA LEU A 34 8.56 -17.86 -18.77
C LEU A 34 9.48 -18.24 -19.92
N ASN A 35 10.28 -17.30 -20.43
CA ASN A 35 11.30 -17.52 -21.44
C ASN A 35 12.71 -17.80 -20.86
N GLY A 36 12.80 -18.13 -19.55
CA GLY A 36 14.07 -18.48 -18.89
C GLY A 36 15.03 -17.30 -18.68
N ARG A 37 14.56 -16.04 -18.78
CA ARG A 37 15.38 -14.84 -18.60
C ARG A 37 14.96 -14.07 -17.34
N LEU A 38 15.91 -13.48 -16.64
CA LEU A 38 15.68 -12.61 -15.51
C LEU A 38 15.63 -11.12 -15.88
N ASP A 39 16.25 -10.75 -16.97
CA ASP A 39 16.22 -9.42 -17.58
C ASP A 39 15.13 -9.30 -18.65
N LEU A 40 14.83 -8.06 -19.08
CA LEU A 40 13.84 -7.79 -20.13
C LEU A 40 14.39 -7.93 -21.56
N GLY A 41 15.72 -8.13 -21.73
CA GLY A 41 16.41 -8.33 -23.00
C GLY A 41 16.56 -7.08 -23.86
N LYS A 42 15.86 -5.99 -23.56
CA LYS A 42 15.98 -4.69 -24.22
C LYS A 42 15.56 -3.55 -23.31
N ASP A 43 15.94 -2.35 -23.68
CA ASP A 43 15.48 -1.13 -23.04
C ASP A 43 14.02 -0.83 -23.42
N TYR A 44 13.30 -0.24 -22.47
CA TYR A 44 11.98 0.37 -22.63
C TYR A 44 12.06 1.78 -22.03
N PRO A 45 12.39 2.81 -22.84
CA PRO A 45 12.75 4.15 -22.34
C PRO A 45 11.70 4.84 -21.46
N TRP A 46 10.44 4.42 -21.56
CA TRP A 46 9.34 4.96 -20.75
C TRP A 46 9.11 4.21 -19.42
N LEU A 47 9.87 3.10 -19.18
CA LEU A 47 9.78 2.35 -17.94
C LEU A 47 10.94 2.69 -17.00
N GLU A 48 10.68 2.64 -15.71
CA GLU A 48 11.73 2.75 -14.67
C GLU A 48 12.47 1.41 -14.54
N LEU A 49 13.55 1.25 -15.30
CA LEU A 49 14.33 0.02 -15.32
C LEU A 49 15.66 0.18 -14.58
N ALA A 50 16.00 -0.82 -13.78
CA ALA A 50 17.33 -0.98 -13.21
C ALA A 50 18.31 -1.40 -14.29
N ILE A 51 19.46 -0.73 -14.36
CA ILE A 51 20.54 -1.07 -15.29
C ILE A 51 21.67 -1.71 -14.48
N TYR A 52 21.90 -3.00 -14.70
CA TYR A 52 22.97 -3.73 -14.04
C TYR A 52 23.70 -4.61 -15.05
N GLU A 53 25.03 -4.48 -15.12
CA GLU A 53 25.91 -5.18 -16.08
C GLU A 53 25.41 -5.11 -17.55
N GLY A 54 24.92 -3.93 -17.97
CA GLY A 54 24.41 -3.70 -19.33
C GLY A 54 23.08 -4.37 -19.65
N LYS A 55 22.39 -4.95 -18.66
CA LYS A 55 21.07 -5.56 -18.79
C LYS A 55 20.02 -4.71 -18.11
N TYR A 56 18.77 -4.87 -18.55
CA TYR A 56 17.61 -4.09 -18.10
C TYR A 56 16.66 -4.96 -17.26
N TYR A 57 16.46 -4.59 -16.02
CA TYR A 57 15.63 -5.32 -15.06
C TYR A 57 14.49 -4.45 -14.55
N VAL A 58 13.38 -5.08 -14.19
CA VAL A 58 12.33 -4.39 -13.43
C VAL A 58 12.87 -4.06 -12.04
N SER A 59 12.86 -2.77 -11.69
CA SER A 59 13.44 -2.23 -10.46
C SER A 59 12.54 -2.37 -9.22
N PHE A 60 11.36 -3.01 -9.37
CA PHE A 60 10.37 -3.16 -8.31
C PHE A 60 10.39 -4.55 -7.70
N PRO A 61 9.91 -4.71 -6.44
CA PRO A 61 9.78 -6.01 -5.81
C PRO A 61 8.93 -6.97 -6.64
N PRO A 62 9.28 -8.28 -6.69
CA PRO A 62 8.88 -9.18 -7.78
C PRO A 62 7.52 -9.85 -7.61
N PHE A 63 6.82 -9.72 -6.46
CA PHE A 63 5.64 -10.51 -6.18
C PHE A 63 4.48 -10.27 -7.14
N PRO A 64 4.21 -9.05 -7.62
CA PRO A 64 3.17 -8.85 -8.63
C PRO A 64 3.42 -9.65 -9.90
N SER A 65 4.67 -9.78 -10.35
CA SER A 65 5.00 -10.63 -11.51
C SER A 65 4.71 -12.11 -11.27
N LEU A 66 4.89 -12.62 -10.04
CA LEU A 66 4.51 -13.99 -9.69
C LEU A 66 2.99 -14.20 -9.80
N VAL A 67 2.20 -13.21 -9.38
CA VAL A 67 0.74 -13.26 -9.52
C VAL A 67 0.33 -13.26 -10.99
N LEU A 68 1.07 -12.52 -11.84
CA LEU A 68 0.78 -12.44 -13.26
C LEU A 68 1.25 -13.65 -14.08
N LEU A 69 2.17 -14.49 -13.56
CA LEU A 69 2.73 -15.64 -14.28
C LEU A 69 1.67 -16.54 -14.97
N PRO A 70 0.60 -17.01 -14.28
CA PRO A 70 -0.39 -17.86 -14.92
C PRO A 70 -1.15 -17.16 -16.05
N PHE A 71 -1.38 -15.86 -15.93
CA PHE A 71 -2.03 -15.05 -16.97
C PHE A 71 -1.07 -14.79 -18.15
N ALA A 72 0.18 -14.46 -17.86
CA ALA A 72 1.22 -14.24 -18.84
C ALA A 72 1.54 -15.51 -19.65
N ALA A 73 1.43 -16.70 -19.04
CA ALA A 73 1.60 -17.97 -19.72
C ALA A 73 0.55 -18.21 -20.84
N VAL A 74 -0.65 -17.64 -20.70
CA VAL A 74 -1.76 -17.80 -21.66
C VAL A 74 -1.86 -16.59 -22.59
N LEU A 75 -1.71 -15.37 -22.07
CA LEU A 75 -2.01 -14.13 -22.75
C LEU A 75 -0.74 -13.34 -23.16
N GLY A 76 0.42 -13.81 -22.74
CA GLY A 76 1.68 -13.10 -22.98
C GLY A 76 1.66 -11.69 -22.37
N THR A 77 2.16 -10.72 -23.13
CA THR A 77 2.17 -9.31 -22.73
C THR A 77 0.78 -8.65 -22.73
N ASN A 78 -0.26 -9.32 -23.25
CA ASN A 78 -1.64 -8.85 -23.22
C ASN A 78 -2.36 -9.23 -21.91
N THR A 79 -1.60 -9.53 -20.86
CA THR A 79 -2.13 -9.78 -19.52
C THR A 79 -3.00 -8.61 -19.06
N PRO A 80 -4.24 -8.85 -18.55
CA PRO A 80 -5.19 -7.79 -18.21
C PRO A 80 -4.90 -7.19 -16.83
N ASP A 81 -3.79 -6.45 -16.70
CA ASP A 81 -3.24 -5.91 -15.46
C ASP A 81 -4.27 -5.11 -14.65
N HIS A 82 -5.05 -4.25 -15.31
CA HIS A 82 -6.08 -3.43 -14.65
C HIS A 82 -7.17 -4.28 -14.01
N TRP A 83 -7.67 -5.32 -14.73
CA TRP A 83 -8.69 -6.21 -14.22
C TRP A 83 -8.20 -7.06 -13.04
N ILE A 84 -6.95 -7.50 -13.11
CA ILE A 84 -6.32 -8.25 -12.00
C ILE A 84 -6.18 -7.34 -10.78
N SER A 85 -5.72 -6.10 -10.96
CA SER A 85 -5.62 -5.13 -9.87
C SER A 85 -6.99 -4.78 -9.27
N LEU A 86 -8.02 -4.59 -10.11
CA LEU A 86 -9.39 -4.40 -9.66
C LEU A 86 -9.89 -5.60 -8.83
N GLY A 87 -9.59 -6.82 -9.27
CA GLY A 87 -9.87 -8.05 -8.53
C GLY A 87 -9.23 -8.03 -7.14
N PHE A 88 -7.97 -7.57 -7.02
CA PHE A 88 -7.31 -7.38 -5.72
C PHE A 88 -8.01 -6.32 -4.86
N SER A 89 -8.47 -5.21 -5.42
CA SER A 89 -9.26 -4.22 -4.69
C SER A 89 -10.54 -4.84 -4.11
N ILE A 90 -11.26 -5.66 -4.87
CA ILE A 90 -12.47 -6.36 -4.43
C ILE A 90 -12.13 -7.35 -3.29
N ILE A 91 -11.06 -8.13 -3.44
CA ILE A 91 -10.56 -9.02 -2.38
C ILE A 91 -10.21 -8.22 -1.12
N GLY A 92 -9.56 -7.06 -1.28
CA GLY A 92 -9.25 -6.14 -0.19
C GLY A 92 -10.50 -5.69 0.57
N ILE A 93 -11.56 -5.29 -0.14
CA ILE A 93 -12.86 -4.92 0.46
C ILE A 93 -13.44 -6.09 1.27
N ILE A 94 -13.43 -7.30 0.72
CA ILE A 94 -13.93 -8.50 1.41
C ILE A 94 -13.13 -8.73 2.70
N TYR A 95 -11.79 -8.61 2.66
CA TYR A 95 -10.97 -8.82 3.84
C TYR A 95 -11.05 -7.67 4.85
N ALA A 96 -11.29 -6.44 4.41
CA ALA A 96 -11.59 -5.32 5.32
C ALA A 96 -12.89 -5.55 6.10
N ILE A 97 -13.97 -6.01 5.44
CA ILE A 97 -15.24 -6.39 6.09
C ILE A 97 -15.02 -7.54 7.08
N ARG A 98 -14.27 -8.58 6.67
CA ARG A 98 -13.95 -9.72 7.54
C ARG A 98 -13.10 -9.31 8.74
N LEU A 99 -12.11 -8.44 8.54
CA LEU A 99 -11.27 -7.89 9.61
C LEU A 99 -12.12 -7.07 10.58
N TYR A 100 -12.99 -6.19 10.06
CA TYR A 100 -13.91 -5.41 10.88
C TYR A 100 -14.72 -6.31 11.80
N ARG A 101 -15.38 -7.35 11.25
CA ARG A 101 -16.14 -8.32 12.04
C ARG A 101 -15.28 -9.07 13.06
N ALA A 102 -14.08 -9.49 12.66
CA ALA A 102 -13.16 -10.24 13.55
C ALA A 102 -12.76 -9.41 14.79
N ILE A 103 -12.66 -8.08 14.63
CA ILE A 103 -12.27 -7.17 15.71
C ILE A 103 -13.49 -6.70 16.53
N THR A 104 -14.59 -6.34 15.86
CA THR A 104 -15.77 -5.72 16.53
C THR A 104 -16.82 -6.74 16.98
N GLY A 105 -16.79 -7.95 16.43
CA GLY A 105 -17.80 -8.99 16.65
C GLY A 105 -19.10 -8.80 15.85
N THR A 106 -19.28 -7.71 15.12
CA THR A 106 -20.50 -7.36 14.38
C THR A 106 -20.18 -6.87 12.96
N TYR A 107 -21.21 -6.80 12.10
CA TYR A 107 -21.14 -6.13 10.79
C TYR A 107 -21.72 -4.70 10.83
N GLU A 108 -22.29 -4.31 11.96
CA GLU A 108 -22.87 -2.97 12.12
C GLU A 108 -21.82 -1.90 11.82
N MET A 109 -22.15 -0.94 10.97
CA MET A 109 -21.25 0.12 10.48
C MET A 109 -20.07 -0.37 9.60
N ALA A 110 -19.94 -1.66 9.31
CA ALA A 110 -18.82 -2.18 8.53
C ALA A 110 -18.68 -1.49 7.17
N GLU A 111 -19.81 -1.27 6.48
CA GLU A 111 -19.84 -0.59 5.19
C GLU A 111 -19.24 0.82 5.26
N GLN A 112 -19.63 1.63 6.25
CA GLN A 112 -19.14 3.00 6.41
C GLN A 112 -17.61 3.04 6.62
N TYR A 113 -17.09 2.18 7.49
CA TYR A 113 -15.65 2.10 7.76
C TYR A 113 -14.86 1.61 6.54
N VAL A 114 -15.41 0.64 5.80
CA VAL A 114 -14.77 0.11 4.59
C VAL A 114 -14.84 1.12 3.45
N LEU A 115 -15.94 1.83 3.27
CA LEU A 115 -16.03 2.92 2.29
C LEU A 115 -15.05 4.05 2.64
N PHE A 116 -14.91 4.38 3.93
CA PHE A 116 -13.92 5.36 4.37
C PHE A 116 -12.50 4.90 4.02
N LEU A 117 -12.17 3.62 4.23
CA LEU A 117 -10.85 3.06 3.89
C LEU A 117 -10.56 3.09 2.38
N PHE A 118 -11.53 2.83 1.51
CA PHE A 118 -11.30 2.65 0.08
C PHE A 118 -11.60 3.89 -0.77
N LEU A 119 -12.50 4.76 -0.33
CA LEU A 119 -12.94 5.91 -1.11
C LEU A 119 -12.62 7.25 -0.45
N GLY A 120 -12.45 7.30 0.87
CA GLY A 120 -12.26 8.54 1.61
C GLY A 120 -10.79 8.98 1.76
N ASN A 121 -9.87 8.49 0.91
CA ASN A 121 -8.44 8.77 0.99
C ASN A 121 -7.74 8.49 -0.34
N GLY A 122 -6.40 8.62 -0.38
CA GLY A 122 -5.57 8.47 -1.58
C GLY A 122 -5.64 7.10 -2.28
N TYR A 123 -6.29 6.08 -1.69
CA TYR A 123 -6.49 4.80 -2.37
C TYR A 123 -7.37 4.92 -3.62
N LEU A 124 -8.31 5.87 -3.66
CA LEU A 124 -9.17 6.11 -4.83
C LEU A 124 -8.33 6.43 -6.09
N PHE A 125 -7.31 7.26 -5.95
CA PHE A 125 -6.38 7.59 -7.04
C PHE A 125 -5.65 6.35 -7.56
N ILE A 126 -5.16 5.50 -6.65
CA ILE A 126 -4.44 4.27 -6.99
C ILE A 126 -5.36 3.28 -7.69
N ALA A 127 -6.60 3.13 -7.22
CA ALA A 127 -7.55 2.15 -7.73
C ALA A 127 -8.00 2.45 -9.17
N LEU A 128 -8.03 3.70 -9.60
CA LEU A 128 -8.47 4.09 -10.94
C LEU A 128 -7.52 3.55 -12.02
N GLN A 129 -6.20 3.63 -11.81
CA GLN A 129 -5.17 3.11 -12.71
C GLN A 129 -4.36 1.97 -12.09
N GLY A 130 -5.03 1.07 -11.39
CA GLY A 130 -4.43 0.02 -10.61
C GLY A 130 -3.52 -0.95 -11.37
N GLY A 131 -3.60 -1.03 -12.69
CA GLY A 131 -2.75 -1.89 -13.53
C GLY A 131 -1.34 -1.35 -13.78
N TRP A 132 -1.10 -0.06 -13.61
CA TRP A 132 0.24 0.50 -13.76
C TRP A 132 1.17 -0.05 -12.68
N VAL A 133 2.44 -0.26 -13.00
CA VAL A 133 3.42 -0.94 -12.14
C VAL A 133 3.42 -0.45 -10.69
N TRP A 134 3.39 0.86 -10.47
CA TRP A 134 3.42 1.45 -9.12
C TRP A 134 2.13 1.19 -8.34
N TYR A 135 0.98 1.30 -9.00
CA TYR A 135 -0.33 1.20 -8.37
C TYR A 135 -0.75 -0.24 -8.16
N MET A 136 -0.39 -1.14 -9.09
CA MET A 136 -0.61 -2.58 -8.92
C MET A 136 0.12 -3.12 -7.69
N ALA A 137 1.39 -2.75 -7.51
CA ALA A 137 2.16 -3.12 -6.33
C ALA A 137 1.50 -2.61 -5.04
N GLN A 138 0.97 -1.38 -5.05
CA GLN A 138 0.29 -0.81 -3.89
C GLN A 138 -1.05 -1.48 -3.61
N THR A 139 -1.89 -1.69 -4.63
CA THR A 139 -3.17 -2.40 -4.50
C THR A 139 -2.98 -3.81 -3.94
N MET A 140 -1.98 -4.56 -4.44
CA MET A 140 -1.67 -5.88 -3.93
C MET A 140 -1.13 -5.84 -2.50
N CYS A 141 -0.19 -4.92 -2.20
CA CYS A 141 0.33 -4.71 -0.84
C CYS A 141 -0.79 -4.40 0.15
N PHE A 142 -1.67 -3.48 -0.20
CA PHE A 142 -2.82 -3.08 0.62
C PHE A 142 -3.73 -4.27 0.93
N THR A 143 -4.08 -5.06 -0.09
CA THR A 143 -4.91 -6.25 0.06
C THR A 143 -4.23 -7.33 0.91
N PHE A 144 -2.96 -7.65 0.66
CA PHE A 144 -2.22 -8.62 1.46
C PHE A 144 -2.01 -8.16 2.89
N SER A 145 -1.87 -6.87 3.14
CA SER A 145 -1.82 -6.30 4.50
C SER A 145 -3.13 -6.52 5.25
N LEU A 146 -4.29 -6.30 4.61
CA LEU A 146 -5.61 -6.61 5.19
C LEU A 146 -5.78 -8.10 5.46
N MET A 147 -5.31 -8.98 4.54
CA MET A 147 -5.33 -10.43 4.75
C MET A 147 -4.43 -10.83 5.91
N SER A 148 -3.23 -10.27 6.00
CA SER A 148 -2.29 -10.51 7.10
C SER A 148 -2.92 -10.14 8.45
N LEU A 149 -3.50 -8.94 8.56
CA LEU A 149 -4.20 -8.48 9.76
C LEU A 149 -5.39 -9.37 10.13
N PHE A 150 -6.20 -9.76 9.14
CA PHE A 150 -7.34 -10.66 9.38
C PHE A 150 -6.88 -12.01 9.95
N TYR A 151 -5.87 -12.64 9.35
CA TYR A 151 -5.36 -13.93 9.83
C TYR A 151 -4.64 -13.80 11.19
N ALA A 152 -3.96 -12.69 11.45
CA ALA A 152 -3.36 -12.42 12.74
C ALA A 152 -4.44 -12.24 13.83
N ALA A 153 -5.49 -11.48 13.57
CA ALA A 153 -6.62 -11.29 14.49
C ALA A 153 -7.30 -12.62 14.84
N ASN A 154 -7.37 -13.56 13.87
CA ASN A 154 -7.91 -14.90 14.08
C ASN A 154 -6.87 -15.95 14.57
N LYS A 155 -5.68 -15.51 15.03
CA LYS A 155 -4.62 -16.36 15.60
C LYS A 155 -4.00 -17.36 14.61
N HIS A 156 -4.16 -17.14 13.32
CA HIS A 156 -3.54 -17.94 12.25
C HIS A 156 -2.18 -17.34 11.85
N ILE A 157 -1.21 -17.38 12.78
CA ILE A 157 0.09 -16.72 12.64
C ILE A 157 0.84 -17.08 11.35
N GLY A 158 0.83 -18.34 10.93
CA GLY A 158 1.51 -18.80 9.71
C GLY A 158 0.93 -18.13 8.45
N ARG A 159 -0.41 -18.07 8.32
CA ARG A 159 -1.07 -17.40 7.20
C ARG A 159 -0.85 -15.88 7.26
N ALA A 160 -0.89 -15.30 8.47
CA ALA A 160 -0.63 -13.88 8.67
C ALA A 160 0.75 -13.49 8.14
N PHE A 161 1.80 -14.24 8.50
CA PHE A 161 3.16 -13.98 8.01
C PHE A 161 3.34 -14.29 6.53
N ALA A 162 2.68 -15.33 5.99
CA ALA A 162 2.72 -15.62 4.57
C ALA A 162 2.16 -14.43 3.75
N PHE A 163 1.01 -13.87 4.15
CA PHE A 163 0.46 -12.69 3.47
C PHE A 163 1.27 -11.42 3.73
N LEU A 164 1.91 -11.26 4.90
CA LEU A 164 2.85 -10.15 5.12
C LEU A 164 4.07 -10.28 4.21
N ALA A 165 4.58 -11.50 3.98
CA ALA A 165 5.67 -11.76 3.03
C ALA A 165 5.25 -11.46 1.58
N CYS A 166 4.00 -11.76 1.19
CA CYS A 166 3.45 -11.34 -0.11
C CYS A 166 3.39 -9.81 -0.22
N ALA A 167 2.90 -9.12 0.83
CA ALA A 167 2.87 -7.66 0.88
C ALA A 167 4.28 -7.06 0.80
N PHE A 168 5.26 -7.64 1.51
CA PHE A 168 6.67 -7.24 1.44
C PHE A 168 7.24 -7.36 0.02
N GLY A 169 6.91 -8.43 -0.71
CA GLY A 169 7.29 -8.61 -2.11
C GLY A 169 6.58 -7.68 -3.10
N CYS A 170 5.66 -6.85 -2.62
CA CYS A 170 5.06 -5.73 -3.36
C CYS A 170 5.67 -4.39 -2.90
N ARG A 171 5.75 -4.17 -1.57
CA ARG A 171 6.19 -2.92 -0.93
C ARG A 171 6.96 -3.23 0.35
N PRO A 172 8.31 -3.19 0.35
CA PRO A 172 9.13 -3.68 1.47
C PRO A 172 8.92 -2.94 2.80
N MET A 173 8.42 -1.70 2.78
CA MET A 173 8.25 -0.87 3.99
C MET A 173 7.26 -1.47 4.99
N VAL A 174 6.39 -2.42 4.57
CA VAL A 174 5.46 -3.13 5.46
C VAL A 174 6.16 -4.03 6.50
N VAL A 175 7.48 -4.25 6.38
CA VAL A 175 8.30 -4.90 7.40
C VAL A 175 8.15 -4.24 8.78
N ALA A 176 7.87 -2.94 8.82
CA ALA A 176 7.61 -2.18 10.04
C ALA A 176 6.47 -2.77 10.90
N TYR A 177 5.57 -3.57 10.29
CA TYR A 177 4.40 -4.12 10.99
C TYR A 177 4.59 -5.54 11.53
N ILE A 178 5.79 -6.11 11.41
CA ILE A 178 6.13 -7.42 12.02
C ILE A 178 5.75 -7.46 13.51
N PRO A 179 6.11 -6.47 14.36
CA PRO A 179 5.74 -6.49 15.78
C PRO A 179 4.24 -6.52 16.03
N LEU A 180 3.45 -5.81 15.20
CA LEU A 180 2.00 -5.81 15.30
C LEU A 180 1.41 -7.19 14.94
N ILE A 181 1.84 -7.78 13.84
CA ILE A 181 1.37 -9.10 13.41
C ILE A 181 1.76 -10.19 14.41
N LEU A 182 2.97 -10.10 14.99
CA LEU A 182 3.40 -11.00 16.08
C LEU A 182 2.48 -10.87 17.30
N MET A 183 2.24 -9.65 17.77
CA MET A 183 1.37 -9.40 18.91
C MET A 183 -0.04 -9.95 18.69
N LEU A 184 -0.61 -9.69 17.51
CA LEU A 184 -1.96 -10.13 17.17
C LEU A 184 -2.06 -11.65 17.01
N GLY A 185 -1.10 -12.23 16.30
CA GLY A 185 -1.14 -13.64 15.92
C GLY A 185 -0.81 -14.61 17.06
N THR A 186 -0.28 -14.10 18.19
CA THR A 186 0.12 -14.93 19.32
C THR A 186 -0.83 -14.81 20.51
N GLU A 187 -1.17 -15.93 21.08
CA GLU A 187 -1.64 -16.01 22.46
C GLU A 187 -0.43 -15.89 23.39
N LYS A 188 -0.62 -15.62 24.71
CA LYS A 188 0.49 -15.56 25.69
C LYS A 188 1.42 -16.77 25.53
N ALA A 189 2.41 -16.64 24.67
CA ALA A 189 3.26 -17.76 24.28
C ALA A 189 4.61 -17.68 24.98
N SER A 190 4.98 -18.75 25.67
CA SER A 190 6.35 -18.94 26.13
C SER A 190 7.28 -19.18 24.93
N VAL A 191 8.57 -18.91 25.07
CA VAL A 191 9.62 -19.21 24.07
C VAL A 191 9.51 -20.66 23.60
N LYS A 192 9.22 -21.61 24.51
CA LYS A 192 9.00 -23.03 24.20
C LYS A 192 7.85 -23.24 23.21
N THR A 193 6.76 -22.48 23.32
CA THR A 193 5.62 -22.56 22.38
C THR A 193 6.00 -22.01 21.00
N TRP A 194 6.82 -20.96 20.96
CA TRP A 194 7.34 -20.38 19.71
C TRP A 194 8.21 -21.38 18.96
N ILE A 195 9.18 -22.01 19.63
CA ILE A 195 10.05 -23.03 19.01
C ILE A 195 9.19 -24.18 18.46
N ARG A 196 8.22 -24.67 19.25
CA ARG A 196 7.35 -25.79 18.84
C ARG A 196 6.43 -25.45 17.67
N LYS A 197 5.99 -24.18 17.51
CA LYS A 197 5.08 -23.74 16.45
C LYS A 197 5.79 -23.00 15.32
N GLY A 198 7.12 -22.89 15.36
CA GLY A 198 7.93 -22.15 14.37
C GLY A 198 7.77 -22.65 12.94
N TYR A 199 7.48 -23.95 12.74
CA TYR A 199 7.18 -24.52 11.42
C TYR A 199 6.05 -23.82 10.68
N ARG A 200 5.15 -23.13 11.40
CA ARG A 200 4.07 -22.35 10.79
C ARG A 200 4.57 -21.14 9.99
N LEU A 201 5.80 -20.70 10.24
CA LEU A 201 6.43 -19.60 9.50
C LEU A 201 7.12 -20.08 8.22
N ILE A 202 7.24 -21.39 7.98
CA ILE A 202 7.89 -21.95 6.78
C ILE A 202 7.37 -21.30 5.49
N PRO A 203 6.04 -21.14 5.25
CA PRO A 203 5.58 -20.52 4.01
C PRO A 203 6.10 -19.08 3.83
N ALA A 204 6.12 -18.27 4.89
CA ALA A 204 6.67 -16.93 4.84
C ALA A 204 8.18 -16.95 4.55
N CYS A 205 8.93 -17.84 5.22
CA CYS A 205 10.37 -18.01 4.98
C CYS A 205 10.67 -18.45 3.54
N MET A 206 9.85 -19.35 2.98
CA MET A 206 9.99 -19.77 1.57
C MET A 206 9.76 -18.60 0.60
N ILE A 207 8.74 -17.78 0.84
CA ILE A 207 8.45 -16.60 0.02
C ILE A 207 9.61 -15.59 0.09
N ILE A 208 10.09 -15.29 1.29
CA ILE A 208 11.23 -14.37 1.47
C ILE A 208 12.51 -14.98 0.88
N GLY A 209 12.77 -16.27 1.12
CA GLY A 209 13.92 -16.98 0.53
C GLY A 209 13.93 -16.94 -0.99
N PHE A 210 12.75 -17.07 -1.62
CA PHE A 210 12.61 -16.90 -3.06
C PHE A 210 13.02 -15.48 -3.51
N TYR A 211 12.61 -14.42 -2.81
CA TYR A 211 13.04 -13.06 -3.16
C TYR A 211 14.54 -12.87 -3.03
N LEU A 212 15.15 -13.39 -1.95
CA LEU A 212 16.58 -13.29 -1.74
C LEU A 212 17.38 -14.01 -2.83
N MET A 213 16.94 -15.23 -3.23
CA MET A 213 17.54 -15.98 -4.34
C MET A 213 17.39 -15.24 -5.67
N LEU A 214 16.19 -14.71 -5.96
CA LEU A 214 15.93 -13.98 -7.19
C LEU A 214 16.75 -12.69 -7.27
N ASN A 215 16.90 -11.98 -6.16
CA ASN A 215 17.72 -10.77 -6.09
C ASN A 215 19.21 -11.09 -6.28
N ALA A 216 19.72 -12.12 -5.61
CA ALA A 216 21.09 -12.58 -5.82
C ALA A 216 21.35 -12.97 -7.28
N ALA A 217 20.39 -13.65 -7.92
CA ALA A 217 20.52 -14.04 -9.33
C ALA A 217 20.43 -12.87 -10.32
N ARG A 218 19.84 -11.73 -9.95
CA ARG A 218 19.71 -10.54 -10.80
C ARG A 218 20.83 -9.52 -10.58
N PHE A 219 21.26 -9.36 -9.32
CA PHE A 219 22.06 -8.22 -8.87
C PHE A 219 23.28 -8.64 -8.01
N ASP A 220 23.60 -9.94 -7.93
CA ASP A 220 24.67 -10.50 -7.08
C ASP A 220 24.55 -10.12 -5.59
N ASN A 221 23.37 -9.60 -5.19
CA ASN A 221 23.08 -9.17 -3.83
C ASN A 221 21.66 -9.60 -3.45
N PRO A 222 21.48 -10.48 -2.43
CA PRO A 222 20.15 -10.95 -2.02
C PRO A 222 19.23 -9.85 -1.48
N PHE A 223 19.79 -8.71 -1.03
CA PHE A 223 19.01 -7.61 -0.45
C PHE A 223 18.71 -6.48 -1.46
N GLU A 224 19.17 -6.59 -2.71
CA GLU A 224 18.95 -5.60 -3.76
C GLU A 224 17.71 -5.94 -4.59
N PHE A 225 16.70 -5.07 -4.55
CA PHE A 225 15.50 -5.21 -5.37
C PHE A 225 15.60 -4.52 -6.75
N GLY A 226 16.71 -3.83 -7.02
CA GLY A 226 16.98 -3.15 -8.28
C GLY A 226 16.77 -1.64 -8.21
N HIS A 227 16.19 -1.11 -7.14
CA HIS A 227 15.90 0.32 -7.02
C HIS A 227 17.15 1.19 -6.98
N THR A 228 18.22 0.72 -6.32
CA THR A 228 19.51 1.44 -6.26
C THR A 228 20.21 1.52 -7.62
N HIS A 229 19.86 0.66 -8.56
CA HIS A 229 20.36 0.65 -9.94
C HIS A 229 19.53 1.51 -10.90
N LEU A 230 18.50 2.20 -10.42
CA LEU A 230 17.80 3.21 -11.22
C LEU A 230 18.73 4.41 -11.47
N PRO A 231 18.74 4.97 -12.69
CA PRO A 231 19.62 6.11 -13.02
C PRO A 231 19.48 7.30 -12.07
N GLU A 232 18.28 7.54 -11.54
CA GLU A 232 18.02 8.63 -10.60
C GLU A 232 18.65 8.42 -9.22
N PHE A 233 18.77 7.16 -8.75
CA PHE A 233 19.42 6.86 -7.48
C PHE A 233 20.94 6.70 -7.63
N VAL A 234 21.41 6.16 -8.75
CA VAL A 234 22.86 6.11 -9.08
C VAL A 234 23.47 7.51 -9.11
N ARG A 235 22.73 8.50 -9.62
CA ARG A 235 23.18 9.90 -9.67
C ARG A 235 22.99 10.67 -8.35
N SER A 236 22.36 10.06 -7.36
CA SER A 236 22.07 10.71 -6.08
C SER A 236 23.27 10.60 -5.14
N THR A 237 23.75 11.71 -4.61
CA THR A 237 24.82 11.75 -3.60
C THR A 237 24.43 11.07 -2.29
N GLU A 238 23.16 11.12 -1.93
CA GLU A 238 22.59 10.58 -0.67
C GLU A 238 21.96 9.19 -0.85
N GLY A 239 21.90 8.69 -2.10
CA GLY A 239 21.27 7.41 -2.41
C GLY A 239 19.74 7.40 -2.27
N GLN A 240 19.17 6.21 -2.11
CA GLN A 240 17.72 6.01 -2.01
C GLN A 240 17.16 6.44 -0.66
N PHE A 241 17.87 6.18 0.44
CA PHE A 241 17.44 6.50 1.82
C PHE A 241 18.49 7.32 2.53
N SER A 242 18.09 8.47 3.07
CA SER A 242 18.92 9.34 3.92
C SER A 242 18.06 10.10 4.92
N LEU A 243 18.60 10.32 6.12
CA LEU A 243 17.98 11.20 7.12
C LEU A 243 17.90 12.66 6.64
N ASN A 244 18.74 13.05 5.68
CA ASN A 244 18.74 14.39 5.09
C ASN A 244 17.44 14.70 4.33
N TYR A 245 16.74 13.67 3.86
CA TYR A 245 15.43 13.84 3.21
C TYR A 245 14.30 14.05 4.22
N ALA A 246 14.45 13.56 5.47
CA ALA A 246 13.33 13.40 6.41
C ALA A 246 12.62 14.71 6.72
N THR A 247 13.36 15.80 6.99
CA THR A 247 12.75 17.10 7.32
C THR A 247 11.96 17.68 6.15
N LYS A 248 12.54 17.63 4.94
CA LYS A 248 11.86 18.11 3.72
C LYS A 248 10.56 17.33 3.51
N ASN A 249 10.64 16.00 3.51
CA ASN A 249 9.54 15.11 3.21
C ASN A 249 8.43 15.20 4.28
N PHE A 250 8.81 15.30 5.56
CA PHE A 250 7.85 15.50 6.64
C PHE A 250 7.08 16.83 6.49
N ASN A 251 7.76 17.91 6.12
CA ASN A 251 7.12 19.22 5.91
C ASN A 251 6.14 19.20 4.71
N GLN A 252 6.41 18.41 3.67
CA GLN A 252 5.50 18.27 2.54
C GLN A 252 4.15 17.70 2.96
N LEU A 253 4.11 16.81 3.96
CA LEU A 253 2.86 16.21 4.47
C LEU A 253 1.89 17.22 5.10
N PHE A 254 2.31 18.47 5.30
CA PHE A 254 1.48 19.56 5.82
C PHE A 254 1.18 20.63 4.78
N ARG A 255 1.75 20.53 3.58
CA ARG A 255 1.59 21.51 2.51
C ARG A 255 0.16 21.45 1.96
N LEU A 256 -0.52 22.59 2.00
CA LEU A 256 -1.87 22.74 1.42
C LEU A 256 -1.78 22.91 -0.10
N PRO A 257 -2.70 22.31 -0.86
CA PRO A 257 -2.91 22.70 -2.25
C PRO A 257 -3.39 24.15 -2.32
N LYS A 258 -3.12 24.82 -3.43
CA LYS A 258 -3.62 26.19 -3.67
C LYS A 258 -4.93 26.12 -4.45
N ALA A 259 -5.81 27.08 -4.25
CA ALA A 259 -6.99 27.28 -5.10
C ALA A 259 -6.62 28.14 -6.32
N GLY A 260 -7.29 27.93 -7.46
CA GLY A 260 -7.16 28.82 -8.62
C GLY A 260 -6.54 28.18 -9.87
N GLY A 261 -6.53 26.85 -10.00
CA GLY A 261 -6.17 26.16 -11.24
C GLY A 261 -7.18 26.38 -12.36
N GLU A 262 -6.89 25.90 -13.55
CA GLU A 262 -7.86 25.84 -14.65
C GLU A 262 -9.17 25.19 -14.17
N HIS A 263 -10.29 25.70 -14.64
CA HIS A 263 -11.62 25.27 -14.18
C HIS A 263 -11.90 25.45 -12.67
N GLY A 264 -11.15 26.32 -11.94
CA GLY A 264 -11.34 26.57 -10.52
C GLY A 264 -10.87 25.40 -9.62
N MET A 265 -10.03 24.52 -10.14
CA MET A 265 -9.53 23.34 -9.45
C MET A 265 -8.32 23.64 -8.55
N LEU A 266 -7.79 22.62 -7.90
CA LEU A 266 -6.66 22.73 -7.00
C LEU A 266 -5.34 22.75 -7.78
N ILE A 267 -4.42 23.65 -7.40
CA ILE A 267 -3.04 23.67 -7.89
C ILE A 267 -2.16 22.93 -6.87
N TYR A 268 -1.45 21.90 -7.32
CA TYR A 268 -0.48 21.14 -6.53
C TYR A 268 0.58 20.53 -7.45
N ASP A 269 1.70 20.14 -6.86
CA ASP A 269 2.72 19.38 -7.58
C ASP A 269 2.39 17.87 -7.51
N THR A 270 2.28 17.23 -8.66
CA THR A 270 1.97 15.78 -8.76
C THR A 270 3.12 14.89 -8.29
N TYR A 271 4.30 15.44 -8.06
CA TYR A 271 5.48 14.71 -7.54
C TYR A 271 5.75 14.97 -6.06
N ASP A 272 5.04 15.94 -5.46
CA ASP A 272 5.13 16.26 -4.04
C ASP A 272 3.96 15.67 -3.26
N CYS A 273 4.15 15.52 -1.94
CA CYS A 273 3.07 15.22 -1.00
C CYS A 273 2.30 16.48 -0.61
N MET A 274 1.12 16.30 -0.05
CA MET A 274 0.30 17.38 0.48
C MET A 274 -0.37 16.96 1.80
N ALA A 275 -1.06 17.90 2.44
CA ALA A 275 -1.66 17.77 3.76
C ALA A 275 -2.37 16.44 3.98
N PHE A 276 -1.74 15.53 4.74
CA PHE A 276 -2.24 14.16 4.99
C PHE A 276 -3.63 14.16 5.64
N TRP A 277 -3.89 15.13 6.50
CA TRP A 277 -5.17 15.28 7.18
C TRP A 277 -6.32 15.67 6.23
N LEU A 278 -6.01 16.24 5.07
CA LEU A 278 -6.96 16.61 4.03
C LEU A 278 -7.17 15.43 3.05
N ILE A 279 -6.09 14.79 2.64
CA ILE A 279 -6.11 13.71 1.64
C ILE A 279 -6.49 12.37 2.27
N ASP A 280 -5.96 12.08 3.47
CA ASP A 280 -6.17 10.83 4.18
C ASP A 280 -6.83 11.08 5.56
N PRO A 281 -8.03 11.69 5.63
CA PRO A 281 -8.67 12.09 6.89
C PRO A 281 -9.03 10.90 7.80
N ILE A 282 -8.97 9.67 7.31
CA ILE A 282 -9.03 8.46 8.14
C ILE A 282 -7.93 8.44 9.22
N ILE A 283 -6.75 9.06 8.94
CA ILE A 283 -5.66 9.20 9.91
C ILE A 283 -6.08 10.13 11.05
N VAL A 284 -6.80 11.22 10.73
CA VAL A 284 -7.34 12.13 11.77
C VAL A 284 -8.33 11.38 12.65
N SER A 285 -9.24 10.62 12.06
CA SER A 285 -10.18 9.78 12.82
C SER A 285 -9.46 8.76 13.71
N PHE A 286 -8.42 8.11 13.18
CA PHE A 286 -7.56 7.21 13.96
C PHE A 286 -6.89 7.93 15.14
N MET A 287 -6.29 9.10 14.92
CA MET A 287 -5.62 9.87 15.97
C MET A 287 -6.58 10.29 17.09
N VAL A 288 -7.76 10.78 16.73
CA VAL A 288 -8.79 11.19 17.71
C VAL A 288 -9.28 10.00 18.51
N THR A 289 -9.57 8.87 17.86
CA THR A 289 -10.02 7.66 18.55
C THR A 289 -8.92 7.04 19.43
N TRP A 290 -7.65 7.10 18.98
CA TRP A 290 -6.49 6.68 19.78
C TRP A 290 -6.32 7.53 21.04
N LEU A 291 -6.36 8.88 20.93
CA LEU A 291 -6.27 9.80 22.07
C LEU A 291 -7.42 9.55 23.07
N TYR A 292 -8.62 9.35 22.57
CA TYR A 292 -9.76 8.97 23.42
C TYR A 292 -9.52 7.63 24.14
N ALA A 293 -9.02 6.62 23.43
CA ALA A 293 -8.74 5.31 23.98
C ALA A 293 -7.61 5.36 25.04
N LEU A 294 -6.59 6.19 24.85
CA LEU A 294 -5.53 6.43 25.86
C LEU A 294 -6.09 6.94 27.19
N THR A 295 -7.07 7.85 27.14
CA THR A 295 -7.61 8.49 28.35
C THR A 295 -8.71 7.67 29.00
N ARG A 296 -9.54 6.98 28.24
CA ARG A 296 -10.78 6.34 28.71
C ARG A 296 -10.79 4.82 28.68
N LYS A 297 -9.97 4.18 27.83
CA LYS A 297 -10.02 2.74 27.53
C LYS A 297 -8.70 2.00 27.60
N ARG A 298 -7.74 2.56 28.34
CA ARG A 298 -6.37 2.03 28.43
C ARG A 298 -6.29 0.54 28.73
N LYS A 299 -7.14 0.01 29.62
CA LYS A 299 -7.17 -1.42 29.98
C LYS A 299 -7.72 -2.30 28.85
N ALA A 300 -8.77 -1.84 28.14
CA ALA A 300 -9.42 -2.62 27.08
C ALA A 300 -8.55 -2.76 25.82
N CYS A 301 -7.83 -1.70 25.44
CA CYS A 301 -6.99 -1.70 24.23
C CYS A 301 -5.59 -2.28 24.46
N GLY A 302 -5.11 -2.32 25.72
CA GLY A 302 -3.84 -2.95 26.11
C GLY A 302 -2.64 -2.47 25.26
N LEU A 303 -1.81 -3.41 24.83
CA LEU A 303 -0.61 -3.13 24.01
C LEU A 303 -0.88 -2.51 22.64
N ASN A 304 -2.11 -2.65 22.10
CA ASN A 304 -2.48 -2.00 20.83
C ASN A 304 -2.28 -0.48 20.90
N LEU A 305 -2.49 0.15 22.05
CA LEU A 305 -2.30 1.61 22.23
C LEU A 305 -0.87 2.08 21.98
N ILE A 306 0.10 1.18 22.04
CA ILE A 306 1.53 1.48 21.86
C ILE A 306 2.02 0.93 20.52
N ILE A 307 1.77 -0.34 20.24
CA ILE A 307 2.37 -1.04 19.08
C ILE A 307 1.80 -0.50 17.77
N VAL A 308 0.49 -0.26 17.68
CA VAL A 308 -0.13 0.25 16.45
C VAL A 308 0.44 1.61 16.04
N PRO A 309 0.37 2.67 16.89
CA PRO A 309 0.94 3.95 16.49
C PRO A 309 2.47 3.90 16.35
N ALA A 310 3.19 3.10 17.14
CA ALA A 310 4.63 2.97 17.01
C ALA A 310 5.05 2.39 15.65
N THR A 311 4.37 1.33 15.19
CA THR A 311 4.66 0.73 13.86
C THR A 311 4.29 1.66 12.71
N ILE A 312 3.20 2.43 12.84
CA ILE A 312 2.82 3.47 11.87
C ILE A 312 3.88 4.58 11.83
N CYS A 313 4.35 5.05 12.99
CA CYS A 313 5.41 6.06 13.07
C CYS A 313 6.73 5.56 12.46
N VAL A 314 7.11 4.30 12.70
CA VAL A 314 8.31 3.70 12.08
C VAL A 314 8.16 3.66 10.55
N HIS A 315 7.01 3.24 10.04
CA HIS A 315 6.76 3.23 8.59
C HIS A 315 6.84 4.66 8.01
N LEU A 316 6.17 5.63 8.65
CA LEU A 316 6.22 7.03 8.23
C LEU A 316 7.66 7.56 8.23
N MET A 317 8.47 7.23 9.24
CA MET A 317 9.88 7.60 9.30
C MET A 317 10.66 7.04 8.11
N ILE A 318 10.48 5.74 7.79
CA ILE A 318 11.12 5.10 6.63
C ILE A 318 10.72 5.83 5.34
N VAL A 319 9.43 6.13 5.17
CA VAL A 319 8.92 6.87 4.00
C VAL A 319 9.54 8.28 3.93
N CYS A 320 9.60 9.01 5.04
CA CYS A 320 10.22 10.34 5.07
C CYS A 320 11.72 10.32 4.76
N CYS A 321 12.41 9.23 5.06
CA CYS A 321 13.83 9.06 4.72
C CYS A 321 14.08 8.65 3.27
N HIS A 322 13.05 8.31 2.48
CA HIS A 322 13.19 7.98 1.07
C HIS A 322 13.39 9.26 0.24
N LYS A 323 14.19 9.18 -0.84
CA LYS A 323 14.52 10.32 -1.71
C LYS A 323 13.26 11.01 -2.29
N THR A 324 12.25 10.21 -2.66
CA THR A 324 10.97 10.67 -3.21
C THR A 324 9.83 10.22 -2.30
N MET A 325 8.76 11.00 -2.26
CA MET A 325 7.53 10.67 -1.50
C MET A 325 6.45 10.01 -2.37
N GLY A 326 6.83 9.48 -3.49
CA GLY A 326 5.95 8.87 -4.48
C GLY A 326 6.51 9.07 -5.87
N GLY A 327 5.76 9.48 -6.79
CA GLY A 327 6.03 9.84 -8.17
C GLY A 327 4.79 10.53 -8.64
N TYR A 328 4.35 10.32 -9.87
CA TYR A 328 3.09 10.87 -10.35
C TYR A 328 1.92 10.43 -9.45
N GLN A 329 1.26 11.39 -8.81
CA GLN A 329 0.22 11.14 -7.80
C GLN A 329 -0.68 12.35 -7.58
N PHE A 330 -1.88 12.08 -7.06
CA PHE A 330 -2.64 13.01 -6.25
C PHE A 330 -2.51 12.59 -4.79
N GLY A 331 -2.11 13.52 -3.91
CA GLY A 331 -2.04 13.26 -2.47
C GLY A 331 -0.73 12.60 -2.02
N ASN A 332 -0.85 11.55 -1.24
CA ASN A 332 0.26 10.95 -0.49
C ASN A 332 0.34 9.45 -0.76
N ARG A 333 0.73 9.07 -1.96
CA ARG A 333 0.70 7.66 -2.40
C ARG A 333 1.40 6.70 -1.43
N TYR A 334 2.56 7.07 -0.87
CA TYR A 334 3.28 6.20 0.07
C TYR A 334 2.60 6.08 1.45
N ILE A 335 1.73 7.03 1.82
CA ILE A 335 0.89 6.95 3.02
C ILE A 335 -0.18 5.85 2.88
N VAL A 336 -0.67 5.60 1.66
CA VAL A 336 -1.70 4.58 1.41
C VAL A 336 -1.25 3.19 1.88
N ASP A 337 0.04 2.86 1.82
CA ASP A 337 0.57 1.57 2.28
C ASP A 337 0.35 1.36 3.81
N MET A 338 0.16 2.44 4.59
CA MET A 338 -0.11 2.39 6.03
C MET A 338 -1.60 2.25 6.37
N LEU A 339 -2.50 2.61 5.45
CA LEU A 339 -3.94 2.71 5.74
C LEU A 339 -4.60 1.41 6.22
N PRO A 340 -4.22 0.18 5.79
CA PRO A 340 -4.71 -1.05 6.39
C PRO A 340 -4.47 -1.14 7.89
N PHE A 341 -3.32 -0.65 8.36
CA PHE A 341 -2.92 -0.68 9.76
C PHE A 341 -3.56 0.47 10.56
N VAL A 342 -3.73 1.63 9.94
CA VAL A 342 -4.56 2.74 10.45
C VAL A 342 -6.00 2.29 10.65
N PHE A 343 -6.57 1.61 9.66
CA PHE A 343 -7.91 1.02 9.73
C PHE A 343 -8.03 0.01 10.87
N TYR A 344 -7.06 -0.90 11.01
CA TYR A 344 -7.02 -1.84 12.13
C TYR A 344 -7.04 -1.10 13.47
N GLY A 345 -6.22 -0.08 13.64
CA GLY A 345 -6.19 0.74 14.86
C GLY A 345 -7.53 1.43 15.11
N LEU A 346 -8.09 2.07 14.08
CA LEU A 346 -9.37 2.77 14.14
C LEU A 346 -10.50 1.86 14.65
N ILE A 347 -10.67 0.67 14.05
CA ILE A 347 -11.72 -0.27 14.46
C ILE A 347 -11.47 -0.90 15.83
N THR A 348 -10.19 -1.07 16.23
CA THR A 348 -9.81 -1.57 17.56
C THR A 348 -10.15 -0.56 18.64
N TYR A 349 -9.86 0.72 18.42
CA TYR A 349 -10.11 1.77 19.41
C TYR A 349 -11.58 2.18 19.48
N LYS A 350 -12.35 1.99 18.39
CA LYS A 350 -13.80 2.20 18.33
C LYS A 350 -14.54 1.52 19.48
N GLN A 351 -14.18 0.30 19.85
CA GLN A 351 -14.85 -0.47 20.93
C GLN A 351 -15.01 0.29 22.26
N GLY A 352 -14.63 1.55 22.29
CA GLY A 352 -14.75 2.42 23.43
C GLY A 352 -15.05 3.89 23.14
N ALA A 353 -15.14 4.27 21.87
CA ALA A 353 -15.13 5.68 21.45
C ALA A 353 -16.51 6.24 21.04
N GLY A 354 -17.63 5.68 21.51
CA GLY A 354 -19.00 5.95 21.04
C GLY A 354 -19.38 7.40 20.67
N LYS A 355 -18.68 8.41 21.23
CA LYS A 355 -18.85 9.82 20.85
C LYS A 355 -17.87 10.31 19.76
N ALA A 356 -16.78 9.60 19.47
CA ALA A 356 -15.83 9.99 18.43
C ALA A 356 -16.24 9.52 17.03
N GLU A 357 -17.22 8.62 16.94
CA GLU A 357 -17.72 8.07 15.67
C GLU A 357 -18.43 9.10 14.79
N TRP A 358 -19.00 10.15 15.38
CA TRP A 358 -19.64 11.21 14.63
C TRP A 358 -18.69 11.94 13.67
N LEU A 359 -17.39 11.90 13.96
CA LEU A 359 -16.36 12.48 13.08
C LEU A 359 -16.15 11.70 11.78
N ASN A 360 -16.46 10.40 11.75
CA ASN A 360 -16.17 9.56 10.59
C ASN A 360 -16.94 10.00 9.33
N ASN A 361 -18.21 10.34 9.47
CA ASN A 361 -19.04 10.73 8.33
C ASN A 361 -18.57 12.05 7.67
N PRO A 362 -18.36 13.17 8.41
CA PRO A 362 -17.84 14.39 7.81
C PRO A 362 -16.42 14.24 7.29
N LEU A 363 -15.55 13.48 7.96
CA LEU A 363 -14.20 13.20 7.48
C LEU A 363 -14.21 12.33 6.22
N PHE A 364 -15.11 11.34 6.15
CA PHE A 364 -15.31 10.56 4.94
C PHE A 364 -15.79 11.45 3.78
N ALA A 365 -16.81 12.29 4.00
CA ALA A 365 -17.34 13.18 2.98
C ALA A 365 -16.26 14.14 2.46
N LEU A 366 -15.47 14.73 3.36
CA LEU A 366 -14.33 15.57 3.01
C LEU A 366 -13.31 14.80 2.17
N GLY A 367 -12.84 13.65 2.66
CA GLY A 367 -11.84 12.83 1.99
C GLY A 367 -12.31 12.33 0.63
N PHE A 368 -13.54 11.84 0.55
CA PHE A 368 -14.14 11.41 -0.71
C PHE A 368 -14.21 12.53 -1.75
N SER A 369 -14.71 13.70 -1.35
CA SER A 369 -14.84 14.84 -2.26
C SER A 369 -13.48 15.31 -2.77
N ILE A 370 -12.50 15.49 -1.88
CA ILE A 370 -11.18 15.98 -2.26
C ILE A 370 -10.43 14.96 -3.13
N ASN A 371 -10.50 13.67 -2.79
CA ASN A 371 -9.83 12.63 -3.56
C ASN A 371 -10.49 12.40 -4.92
N LEU A 372 -11.81 12.51 -5.03
CA LEU A 372 -12.50 12.41 -6.31
C LEU A 372 -12.12 13.59 -7.23
N ILE A 373 -12.22 14.83 -6.72
CA ILE A 373 -11.84 16.04 -7.48
C ILE A 373 -10.37 15.97 -7.87
N GLY A 374 -9.48 15.68 -6.93
CA GLY A 374 -8.04 15.63 -7.18
C GLY A 374 -7.66 14.52 -8.15
N THR A 375 -8.28 13.34 -8.05
CA THR A 375 -8.06 12.24 -9.00
C THR A 375 -8.47 12.65 -10.41
N VAL A 376 -9.67 13.19 -10.58
CA VAL A 376 -10.17 13.65 -11.89
C VAL A 376 -9.29 14.76 -12.44
N SER A 377 -8.91 15.75 -11.61
CA SER A 377 -8.05 16.88 -12.04
C SER A 377 -6.66 16.42 -12.46
N THR A 378 -6.05 15.45 -11.73
CA THR A 378 -4.72 14.93 -12.07
C THR A 378 -4.73 14.22 -13.40
N TYR A 379 -5.69 13.31 -13.63
CA TYR A 379 -5.76 12.55 -14.89
C TYR A 379 -6.16 13.38 -16.10
N ASN A 380 -6.90 14.46 -15.91
CA ASN A 380 -7.23 15.41 -16.98
C ASN A 380 -6.20 16.55 -17.14
N HIS A 381 -5.14 16.56 -16.33
CA HIS A 381 -4.13 17.62 -16.32
C HIS A 381 -4.70 19.04 -16.07
N TRP A 382 -5.73 19.16 -15.22
CA TRP A 382 -6.38 20.41 -14.82
C TRP A 382 -5.72 21.08 -13.60
N ILE A 383 -4.42 20.92 -13.43
CA ILE A 383 -3.62 21.33 -12.28
C ILE A 383 -2.62 22.43 -12.61
#